data_9dd9face7bbe16fb22ca15c372dd2dea
#
_entry.id   9dd9face7bbe16fb22ca15c372dd2dea
#
_cell.length_a   1.000
_cell.length_b   1.000
_cell.length_c   1.000
_cell.angle_alpha   90.00
_cell.angle_beta   90.00
_cell.angle_gamma   90.00
#
_symmetry.space_group_name_H-M   'P 1'
#
loop_
_entity.id
_entity.type
_entity.pdbx_description
1 polymer ?
#
loop_
_entity_poly.entity_id
_entity_poly.type
_entity_poly.pdbx_seq_one_letter_code
_entity_poly.pdbx_strand_id
1 'polypeptide(L)'
;MRSRIPITVLTAGALVLGVAACSGGAEGSGGPDAATPGTVQTAPEQHETTVARATGDGVAVFADADDTEPVLAVPGTSTFGFRQAFLVLDESGDSLHVLVPGRPNGSTGWIRRADVELQTVDHEVEVDLGARTLTLRSGDDVVLETTVAVGAPDAPTPTGRFFVTDLLETGDPNDDYGPYAIGLSGYSKELTEFAGGDGQIGIHGTNEPASIGQAVSHGCVRVPNDVITTLATTVPVGTPVTIH
;
A
#
# COMPACT_ATOMS: atom_id res chain seq x y z
N MET A 1 23.61 -38.97 -33.14
CA MET A 1 24.31 -39.73 -32.13
C MET A 1 23.53 -39.65 -30.83
N ARG A 2 22.94 -40.77 -30.45
CA ARG A 2 22.11 -40.89 -29.21
C ARG A 2 23.05 -41.37 -28.10
N SER A 3 23.01 -40.71 -26.94
CA SER A 3 23.59 -41.30 -25.73
C SER A 3 22.53 -41.25 -24.61
N ARG A 4 22.14 -42.45 -24.20
CA ARG A 4 21.29 -42.75 -23.05
C ARG A 4 22.22 -43.14 -21.90
N ILE A 5 21.97 -42.67 -20.69
CA ILE A 5 22.59 -43.12 -19.44
C ILE A 5 21.48 -43.46 -18.45
N PRO A 6 21.61 -44.54 -17.65
CA PRO A 6 20.50 -45.28 -17.10
C PRO A 6 20.08 -44.88 -15.66
N ILE A 7 18.83 -45.26 -15.36
CA ILE A 7 18.16 -45.24 -14.07
C ILE A 7 18.74 -46.36 -13.18
N THR A 8 19.13 -46.03 -11.95
CA THR A 8 19.37 -47.02 -10.89
C THR A 8 18.31 -46.90 -9.81
N VAL A 9 17.49 -47.93 -9.72
CA VAL A 9 16.51 -48.19 -8.66
C VAL A 9 17.24 -48.99 -7.58
N LEU A 10 17.11 -48.57 -6.35
CA LEU A 10 17.47 -49.41 -5.18
C LEU A 10 16.27 -49.55 -4.26
N THR A 11 15.85 -50.79 -4.09
CA THR A 11 14.74 -51.25 -3.28
C THR A 11 15.19 -51.75 -1.91
N ALA A 12 14.31 -51.64 -0.94
CA ALA A 12 13.97 -52.56 0.15
C ALA A 12 14.77 -52.54 1.46
N GLY A 13 14.02 -52.55 2.56
CA GLY A 13 14.43 -52.92 3.89
C GLY A 13 13.32 -52.73 4.94
N ALA A 14 12.34 -53.58 4.94
CA ALA A 14 11.37 -53.74 6.05
C ALA A 14 11.97 -54.59 7.14
N LEU A 15 11.80 -54.17 8.40
CA LEU A 15 11.95 -55.09 9.57
C LEU A 15 10.82 -54.84 10.55
N VAL A 16 10.00 -55.88 10.73
CA VAL A 16 8.94 -56.06 11.74
C VAL A 16 9.51 -56.94 12.85
N LEU A 17 9.13 -56.67 14.10
CA LEU A 17 9.03 -57.55 15.29
C LEU A 17 9.15 -56.66 16.54
N GLY A 18 8.38 -56.77 17.61
CA GLY A 18 7.49 -57.81 18.09
C GLY A 18 6.77 -57.37 19.36
N VAL A 19 5.69 -58.01 19.59
CA VAL A 19 4.69 -57.88 20.66
C VAL A 19 5.24 -58.29 22.02
N ALA A 20 4.88 -57.59 23.11
CA ALA A 20 4.73 -58.19 24.41
C ALA A 20 3.60 -57.48 25.19
N ALA A 21 2.54 -58.22 25.44
CA ALA A 21 1.46 -57.88 26.35
C ALA A 21 1.85 -58.28 27.79
N CYS A 22 1.54 -57.43 28.76
CA CYS A 22 1.30 -57.86 30.13
C CYS A 22 0.20 -57.03 30.75
N SER A 23 -0.84 -57.73 31.15
CA SER A 23 -1.98 -57.28 31.91
C SER A 23 -1.62 -57.06 33.40
N GLY A 24 -2.20 -56.06 34.05
CA GLY A 24 -2.16 -55.85 35.46
C GLY A 24 -3.02 -54.66 35.86
N GLY A 25 -4.20 -54.91 36.41
CA GLY A 25 -5.10 -53.89 36.91
C GLY A 25 -4.70 -53.36 38.27
N ALA A 26 -5.18 -52.16 38.58
CA ALA A 26 -5.75 -51.73 39.86
C ALA A 26 -6.05 -50.23 39.85
N GLU A 27 -7.25 -49.93 40.12
CA GLU A 27 -7.92 -48.79 40.77
C GLU A 27 -7.07 -47.63 41.31
N GLY A 28 -7.58 -46.40 41.03
CA GLY A 28 -7.49 -45.38 42.05
C GLY A 28 -7.17 -43.98 41.60
N SER A 29 -8.13 -43.11 41.86
CA SER A 29 -7.92 -41.72 42.21
C SER A 29 -7.80 -40.70 41.06
N GLY A 30 -8.83 -39.88 40.99
CA GLY A 30 -8.93 -38.69 40.17
C GLY A 30 -7.79 -37.69 40.43
N GLY A 31 -7.18 -37.26 39.37
CA GLY A 31 -6.34 -36.09 39.28
C GLY A 31 -6.99 -35.06 38.34
N PRO A 32 -6.80 -33.77 38.61
CA PRO A 32 -7.50 -32.74 37.87
C PRO A 32 -7.10 -32.72 36.38
N ASP A 33 -8.11 -32.52 35.55
CA ASP A 33 -7.99 -32.30 34.12
C ASP A 33 -6.86 -31.33 33.81
N ALA A 34 -5.84 -31.82 33.13
CA ALA A 34 -4.86 -30.98 32.48
C ALA A 34 -5.56 -30.25 31.31
N ALA A 35 -5.88 -29.00 31.55
CA ALA A 35 -6.35 -28.11 30.50
C ALA A 35 -5.34 -28.12 29.35
N THR A 36 -5.76 -28.62 28.21
CA THR A 36 -5.05 -28.48 26.95
C THR A 36 -4.79 -26.99 26.72
N PRO A 37 -3.54 -26.53 26.45
CA PRO A 37 -3.31 -25.15 26.12
C PRO A 37 -4.12 -24.83 24.87
N GLY A 38 -5.15 -23.99 25.00
CA GLY A 38 -5.89 -23.46 23.87
C GLY A 38 -4.90 -22.77 22.98
N THR A 39 -4.84 -23.19 21.71
CA THR A 39 -4.14 -22.46 20.66
C THR A 39 -4.75 -21.06 20.65
N VAL A 40 -4.00 -20.05 21.08
CA VAL A 40 -4.37 -18.64 20.88
C VAL A 40 -4.31 -18.44 19.37
N GLN A 41 -5.47 -18.49 18.76
CA GLN A 41 -5.65 -18.10 17.38
C GLN A 41 -5.52 -16.58 17.38
N THR A 42 -4.32 -16.08 17.06
CA THR A 42 -4.10 -14.67 16.77
C THR A 42 -5.08 -14.33 15.65
N ALA A 43 -6.00 -13.41 15.92
CA ALA A 43 -6.83 -12.84 14.85
C ALA A 43 -5.88 -12.32 13.76
N PRO A 44 -6.19 -12.50 12.47
CA PRO A 44 -5.39 -11.91 11.41
C PRO A 44 -5.23 -10.41 11.71
N GLU A 45 -4.00 -9.90 11.65
CA GLU A 45 -3.74 -8.48 11.72
C GLU A 45 -4.52 -7.86 10.57
N GLN A 46 -5.55 -7.09 10.90
CA GLN A 46 -6.33 -6.38 9.90
C GLN A 46 -5.45 -5.26 9.39
N HIS A 47 -4.99 -5.35 8.15
CA HIS A 47 -4.22 -4.31 7.44
C HIS A 47 -5.12 -3.13 7.04
N GLU A 48 -6.06 -2.77 7.93
CA GLU A 48 -6.94 -1.63 7.72
C GLU A 48 -6.21 -0.35 8.07
N THR A 49 -6.19 0.58 7.13
CA THR A 49 -5.60 1.91 7.33
C THR A 49 -6.70 2.93 7.58
N THR A 50 -6.56 3.70 8.66
CA THR A 50 -7.46 4.82 8.95
C THR A 50 -7.06 6.04 8.11
N VAL A 51 -8.05 6.62 7.44
CA VAL A 51 -7.94 7.81 6.61
C VAL A 51 -8.87 8.88 7.16
N ALA A 52 -8.37 10.09 7.34
CA ALA A 52 -9.14 11.26 7.73
C ALA A 52 -9.47 12.09 6.48
N ARG A 53 -10.74 12.41 6.25
CA ARG A 53 -11.20 13.22 5.12
C ARG A 53 -11.74 14.56 5.61
N ALA A 54 -11.27 15.66 5.02
CA ALA A 54 -11.72 16.99 5.38
C ALA A 54 -13.23 17.15 5.21
N THR A 55 -13.91 17.77 6.19
CA THR A 55 -15.35 18.06 6.12
C THR A 55 -15.62 19.52 5.70
N GLY A 56 -14.68 20.44 6.02
CA GLY A 56 -14.76 21.86 5.73
C GLY A 56 -13.91 22.31 4.53
N ASP A 57 -13.72 23.63 4.43
CA ASP A 57 -12.95 24.26 3.33
C ASP A 57 -11.43 24.22 3.58
N GLY A 58 -11.01 23.89 4.79
CA GLY A 58 -9.60 23.74 5.17
C GLY A 58 -9.44 22.95 6.46
N VAL A 59 -8.23 22.41 6.65
CA VAL A 59 -7.82 21.69 7.85
C VAL A 59 -6.56 22.36 8.39
N ALA A 60 -6.62 22.79 9.65
CA ALA A 60 -5.47 23.33 10.37
C ALA A 60 -4.54 22.19 10.80
N VAL A 61 -3.24 22.35 10.56
CA VAL A 61 -2.20 21.40 10.96
C VAL A 61 -1.36 22.03 12.06
N PHE A 62 -1.13 21.30 13.14
CA PHE A 62 -0.39 21.71 14.33
C PHE A 62 0.90 20.91 14.43
N ALA A 63 1.93 21.47 15.10
CA ALA A 63 3.18 20.76 15.32
C ALA A 63 3.02 19.65 16.37
N ASP A 64 2.25 19.92 17.43
CA ASP A 64 1.94 18.98 18.52
C ASP A 64 0.43 18.86 18.75
N ALA A 65 0.02 17.75 19.39
CA ALA A 65 -1.39 17.42 19.65
C ALA A 65 -2.13 18.48 20.47
N ASP A 66 -1.43 19.13 21.41
CA ASP A 66 -1.99 20.10 22.37
C ASP A 66 -1.81 21.55 21.91
N ASP A 67 -1.15 21.80 20.78
CA ASP A 67 -0.93 23.16 20.27
C ASP A 67 -2.24 23.85 19.90
N THR A 68 -2.32 25.14 20.12
CA THR A 68 -3.48 25.98 19.77
C THR A 68 -3.27 26.82 18.51
N GLU A 69 -2.00 27.02 18.12
CA GLU A 69 -1.63 27.78 16.93
C GLU A 69 -1.22 26.84 15.80
N PRO A 70 -1.88 26.88 14.63
CA PRO A 70 -1.52 26.04 13.53
C PRO A 70 -0.21 26.49 12.86
N VAL A 71 0.59 25.52 12.42
CA VAL A 71 1.80 25.74 11.64
C VAL A 71 1.55 25.75 10.14
N LEU A 72 0.43 25.16 9.69
CA LEU A 72 0.03 25.07 8.29
C LEU A 72 -1.50 25.00 8.20
N ALA A 73 -2.07 25.47 7.10
CA ALA A 73 -3.45 25.23 6.70
C ALA A 73 -3.47 24.51 5.36
N VAL A 74 -4.12 23.35 5.32
CA VAL A 74 -4.30 22.56 4.10
C VAL A 74 -5.72 22.81 3.57
N PRO A 75 -5.90 23.13 2.26
CA PRO A 75 -7.23 23.25 1.68
C PRO A 75 -8.07 21.97 1.87
N GLY A 76 -9.38 22.12 2.10
CA GLY A 76 -10.30 21.00 2.30
C GLY A 76 -10.59 20.19 1.03
N THR A 77 -10.12 20.70 -0.13
CA THR A 77 -10.16 20.00 -1.42
C THR A 77 -8.83 20.16 -2.14
N SER A 78 -8.44 19.16 -2.91
CA SER A 78 -7.30 19.23 -3.84
C SER A 78 -7.56 20.23 -4.98
N THR A 79 -6.55 20.52 -5.78
CA THR A 79 -6.66 21.34 -6.99
C THR A 79 -7.60 20.75 -8.03
N PHE A 80 -7.85 19.45 -7.97
CA PHE A 80 -8.77 18.72 -8.85
C PHE A 80 -10.17 18.55 -8.24
N GLY A 81 -10.44 19.13 -7.07
CA GLY A 81 -11.78 19.14 -6.43
C GLY A 81 -12.09 17.91 -5.58
N PHE A 82 -11.16 17.03 -5.34
CA PHE A 82 -11.36 15.89 -4.42
C PHE A 82 -11.25 16.35 -2.97
N ARG A 83 -12.09 15.81 -2.09
CA ARG A 83 -11.96 16.06 -0.65
C ARG A 83 -10.59 15.64 -0.17
N GLN A 84 -9.90 16.57 0.51
CA GLN A 84 -8.56 16.34 1.03
C GLN A 84 -8.56 15.15 1.98
N ALA A 85 -7.63 14.23 1.76
CA ALA A 85 -7.39 13.07 2.62
C ALA A 85 -6.08 13.24 3.38
N PHE A 86 -5.98 12.56 4.51
CA PHE A 86 -4.78 12.45 5.33
C PHE A 86 -4.68 11.01 5.83
N LEU A 87 -3.49 10.43 5.75
CA LEU A 87 -3.23 9.11 6.30
C LEU A 87 -3.01 9.24 7.80
N VAL A 88 -3.84 8.60 8.62
CA VAL A 88 -3.71 8.62 10.08
C VAL A 88 -2.58 7.70 10.50
N LEU A 89 -1.65 8.22 11.31
CA LEU A 89 -0.48 7.53 11.82
C LEU A 89 -0.65 7.17 13.30
N ASP A 90 -1.30 8.06 14.08
CA ASP A 90 -1.52 7.90 15.52
C ASP A 90 -2.67 8.81 15.97
N GLU A 91 -3.19 8.58 17.18
CA GLU A 91 -4.29 9.35 17.78
C GLU A 91 -3.92 9.77 19.21
N SER A 92 -4.25 11.02 19.59
CA SER A 92 -4.08 11.54 20.93
C SER A 92 -5.28 12.42 21.32
N GLY A 93 -6.18 11.89 22.15
CA GLY A 93 -7.41 12.57 22.50
C GLY A 93 -8.26 12.95 21.29
N ASP A 94 -8.51 14.25 21.12
CA ASP A 94 -9.26 14.78 19.96
C ASP A 94 -8.35 15.19 18.79
N SER A 95 -7.07 14.81 18.81
CA SER A 95 -6.09 15.10 17.77
C SER A 95 -5.63 13.84 17.08
N LEU A 96 -5.36 13.93 15.76
CA LEU A 96 -4.89 12.86 14.91
C LEU A 96 -3.52 13.24 14.35
N HIS A 97 -2.50 12.40 14.56
CA HIS A 97 -1.22 12.52 13.88
C HIS A 97 -1.36 11.97 12.47
N VAL A 98 -1.03 12.77 11.47
CA VAL A 98 -1.29 12.42 10.08
C VAL A 98 -0.09 12.67 9.19
N LEU A 99 -0.01 11.92 8.07
CA LEU A 99 0.82 12.28 6.95
C LEU A 99 0.15 13.42 6.18
N VAL A 100 0.88 14.52 5.97
CA VAL A 100 0.40 15.73 5.30
C VAL A 100 0.85 15.72 3.84
N PRO A 101 -0.07 15.97 2.89
CA PRO A 101 0.32 16.09 1.47
C PRO A 101 1.14 17.38 1.25
N GLY A 102 2.17 17.29 0.44
CA GLY A 102 2.99 18.46 0.12
C GLY A 102 4.49 18.23 0.28
N ARG A 103 5.23 19.32 0.18
CA ARG A 103 6.68 19.34 0.38
C ARG A 103 7.06 19.84 1.77
N PRO A 104 8.09 19.21 2.38
CA PRO A 104 8.82 18.01 1.99
C PRO A 104 7.96 16.75 2.02
N ASN A 105 8.28 15.76 1.16
CA ASN A 105 7.64 14.45 1.20
C ASN A 105 7.82 13.81 2.59
N GLY A 106 6.77 13.17 3.10
CA GLY A 106 6.80 12.54 4.42
C GLY A 106 6.56 13.51 5.58
N SER A 107 6.18 14.76 5.32
CA SER A 107 5.77 15.70 6.38
C SER A 107 4.60 15.17 7.17
N THR A 108 4.66 15.31 8.48
CA THR A 108 3.58 14.92 9.40
C THR A 108 3.16 16.11 10.26
N GLY A 109 1.99 16.01 10.87
CA GLY A 109 1.49 16.99 11.81
C GLY A 109 0.22 16.49 12.48
N TRP A 110 -0.33 17.30 13.36
CA TRP A 110 -1.55 16.98 14.08
C TRP A 110 -2.72 17.79 13.53
N ILE A 111 -3.87 17.13 13.34
CA ILE A 111 -5.14 17.76 12.93
C ILE A 111 -6.22 17.48 13.97
N ARG A 112 -7.28 18.28 13.99
CA ARG A 112 -8.39 18.05 14.92
C ARG A 112 -9.37 17.02 14.32
N ARG A 113 -9.78 16.07 15.14
CA ARG A 113 -10.79 15.07 14.77
C ARG A 113 -12.11 15.72 14.34
N ALA A 114 -12.45 16.89 14.90
CA ALA A 114 -13.67 17.62 14.56
C ALA A 114 -13.69 18.17 13.12
N ASP A 115 -12.53 18.33 12.49
CA ASP A 115 -12.40 18.89 11.13
C ASP A 115 -12.48 17.85 10.03
N VAL A 116 -12.58 16.56 10.42
CA VAL A 116 -12.50 15.42 9.49
C VAL A 116 -13.51 14.34 9.80
N GLU A 117 -13.80 13.53 8.80
CA GLU A 117 -14.51 12.26 8.91
C GLU A 117 -13.51 11.11 8.74
N LEU A 118 -13.57 10.11 9.62
CA LEU A 118 -12.71 8.93 9.54
C LEU A 118 -13.37 7.85 8.71
N GLN A 119 -12.57 7.20 7.89
CA GLN A 119 -12.94 5.99 7.14
C GLN A 119 -11.79 5.00 7.17
N THR A 120 -12.10 3.73 6.98
CA THR A 120 -11.12 2.65 6.88
C THR A 120 -10.92 2.28 5.42
N VAL A 121 -9.67 2.02 5.04
CA VAL A 121 -9.27 1.53 3.72
C VAL A 121 -8.49 0.24 3.92
N ASP A 122 -8.87 -0.81 3.22
CA ASP A 122 -8.26 -2.14 3.23
C ASP A 122 -7.28 -2.39 2.06
N HIS A 123 -7.19 -1.43 1.15
CA HIS A 123 -6.29 -1.49 0.00
C HIS A 123 -4.95 -0.82 0.31
N GLU A 124 -3.89 -1.39 -0.22
CA GLU A 124 -2.54 -0.83 -0.21
C GLU A 124 -1.88 -1.04 -1.58
N VAL A 125 -1.14 -0.02 -2.03
CA VAL A 125 -0.31 -0.09 -3.23
C VAL A 125 1.15 -0.08 -2.83
N GLU A 126 1.91 -1.04 -3.32
CA GLU A 126 3.37 -1.12 -3.16
C GLU A 126 4.04 -0.98 -4.52
N VAL A 127 5.10 -0.17 -4.60
CA VAL A 127 5.93 0.00 -5.81
C VAL A 127 7.37 -0.28 -5.45
N ASP A 128 7.92 -1.36 -6.00
CA ASP A 128 9.34 -1.69 -5.96
C ASP A 128 10.03 -1.10 -7.21
N LEU A 129 10.84 -0.05 -7.00
CA LEU A 129 11.56 0.63 -8.07
C LEU A 129 12.68 -0.24 -8.66
N GLY A 130 13.30 -1.10 -7.84
CA GLY A 130 14.37 -2.00 -8.25
C GLY A 130 13.87 -3.12 -9.15
N ALA A 131 12.77 -3.76 -8.75
CA ALA A 131 12.08 -4.77 -9.53
C ALA A 131 11.21 -4.18 -10.64
N ARG A 132 10.85 -2.90 -10.55
CA ARG A 132 9.89 -2.20 -11.42
C ARG A 132 8.55 -2.90 -11.44
N THR A 133 8.03 -3.19 -10.26
CA THR A 133 6.72 -3.83 -10.08
C THR A 133 5.82 -2.94 -9.22
N LEU A 134 4.52 -3.03 -9.48
CA LEU A 134 3.46 -2.48 -8.64
C LEU A 134 2.58 -3.64 -8.20
N THR A 135 2.29 -3.69 -6.90
CA THR A 135 1.39 -4.65 -6.29
C THR A 135 0.24 -3.91 -5.61
N LEU A 136 -1.00 -4.26 -5.92
CA LEU A 136 -2.19 -3.88 -5.18
C LEU A 136 -2.58 -5.02 -4.25
N ARG A 137 -2.76 -4.72 -2.97
CA ARG A 137 -3.28 -5.65 -1.96
C ARG A 137 -4.65 -5.19 -1.45
N SER A 138 -5.44 -6.16 -0.97
CA SER A 138 -6.62 -5.95 -0.13
C SER A 138 -6.46 -6.87 1.10
N GLY A 139 -6.16 -6.29 2.24
CA GLY A 139 -5.67 -7.04 3.38
C GLY A 139 -4.40 -7.85 3.03
N ASP A 140 -4.43 -9.16 3.30
CA ASP A 140 -3.32 -10.08 2.98
C ASP A 140 -3.29 -10.54 1.52
N ASP A 141 -4.35 -10.31 0.75
CA ASP A 141 -4.50 -10.84 -0.60
C ASP A 141 -3.86 -9.91 -1.63
N VAL A 142 -3.07 -10.48 -2.54
CA VAL A 142 -2.61 -9.79 -3.75
C VAL A 142 -3.75 -9.76 -4.77
N VAL A 143 -4.29 -8.57 -5.01
CA VAL A 143 -5.37 -8.35 -5.98
C VAL A 143 -4.81 -8.25 -7.40
N LEU A 144 -3.64 -7.59 -7.53
CA LEU A 144 -3.01 -7.31 -8.82
C LEU A 144 -1.51 -7.13 -8.63
N GLU A 145 -0.73 -7.65 -9.58
CA GLU A 145 0.70 -7.36 -9.71
C GLU A 145 1.03 -7.08 -11.18
N THR A 146 1.85 -6.06 -11.42
CA THR A 146 2.22 -5.66 -12.79
C THR A 146 3.62 -5.05 -12.85
N THR A 147 4.23 -5.13 -14.04
CA THR A 147 5.46 -4.38 -14.35
C THR A 147 5.12 -2.91 -14.64
N VAL A 148 5.98 -2.00 -14.20
CA VAL A 148 5.77 -0.54 -14.32
C VAL A 148 6.97 0.16 -14.96
N ALA A 149 6.74 1.37 -15.53
CA ALA A 149 7.84 2.29 -15.79
C ALA A 149 7.97 3.25 -14.61
N VAL A 150 9.21 3.62 -14.31
CA VAL A 150 9.56 4.51 -13.19
C VAL A 150 10.37 5.71 -13.67
N GLY A 151 10.64 6.66 -12.77
CA GLY A 151 11.42 7.86 -13.06
C GLY A 151 12.81 7.55 -13.61
N ALA A 152 13.25 8.35 -14.60
CA ALA A 152 14.59 8.31 -15.13
C ALA A 152 15.63 8.74 -14.05
N PRO A 153 16.93 8.41 -14.21
CA PRO A 153 17.96 8.75 -13.23
C PRO A 153 18.09 10.25 -12.89
N ASP A 154 17.74 11.11 -13.82
CA ASP A 154 17.73 12.59 -13.68
C ASP A 154 16.41 13.14 -13.14
N ALA A 155 15.35 12.33 -13.10
CA ALA A 155 14.06 12.67 -12.53
C ALA A 155 13.46 11.43 -11.84
N PRO A 156 14.08 10.93 -10.76
CA PRO A 156 13.70 9.65 -10.15
C PRO A 156 12.33 9.72 -9.46
N THR A 157 11.62 8.61 -9.48
CA THR A 157 10.44 8.43 -8.62
C THR A 157 10.86 8.53 -7.16
N PRO A 158 10.26 9.42 -6.34
CA PRO A 158 10.63 9.55 -4.94
C PRO A 158 10.17 8.34 -4.14
N THR A 159 11.04 7.89 -3.23
CA THR A 159 10.72 6.83 -2.27
C THR A 159 10.06 7.38 -1.02
N GLY A 160 9.24 6.57 -0.35
CA GLY A 160 8.57 6.89 0.90
C GLY A 160 7.17 6.31 1.00
N ARG A 161 6.45 6.75 2.03
CA ARG A 161 5.04 6.44 2.24
C ARG A 161 4.20 7.62 1.77
N PHE A 162 3.25 7.34 0.90
CA PHE A 162 2.32 8.29 0.30
C PHE A 162 0.88 7.77 0.43
N PHE A 163 -0.06 8.50 -0.11
CA PHE A 163 -1.44 8.05 -0.26
C PHE A 163 -2.08 8.68 -1.51
N VAL A 164 -3.15 8.08 -1.99
CA VAL A 164 -3.93 8.56 -3.13
C VAL A 164 -4.66 9.85 -2.74
N THR A 165 -4.48 10.91 -3.52
CA THR A 165 -5.14 12.21 -3.34
C THR A 165 -6.25 12.45 -4.34
N ASP A 166 -6.08 11.98 -5.58
CA ASP A 166 -6.95 12.28 -6.70
C ASP A 166 -7.12 11.07 -7.62
N LEU A 167 -8.30 10.94 -8.21
CA LEU A 167 -8.64 9.89 -9.18
C LEU A 167 -9.19 10.58 -10.44
N LEU A 168 -8.32 10.81 -11.43
CA LEU A 168 -8.64 11.59 -12.62
C LEU A 168 -8.94 10.67 -13.79
N GLU A 169 -10.07 10.89 -14.46
CA GLU A 169 -10.39 10.27 -15.73
C GLU A 169 -10.00 11.25 -16.85
N THR A 170 -9.08 10.85 -17.74
CA THR A 170 -8.68 11.63 -18.91
C THR A 170 -9.67 11.47 -20.05
N GLY A 171 -10.37 10.33 -20.10
CA GLY A 171 -11.35 9.97 -21.13
C GLY A 171 -10.72 9.56 -22.47
N ASP A 172 -9.40 9.64 -22.63
CA ASP A 172 -8.68 9.26 -23.84
C ASP A 172 -7.54 8.26 -23.52
N PRO A 173 -7.63 7.01 -23.97
CA PRO A 173 -6.55 6.03 -23.77
C PRO A 173 -5.27 6.35 -24.55
N ASN A 174 -5.30 7.31 -25.49
CA ASN A 174 -4.15 7.78 -26.26
C ASN A 174 -3.51 9.05 -25.65
N ASP A 175 -4.05 9.54 -24.54
CA ASP A 175 -3.42 10.60 -23.74
C ASP A 175 -2.08 10.11 -23.15
N ASP A 176 -1.15 11.02 -22.90
CA ASP A 176 0.15 10.70 -22.27
C ASP A 176 -0.02 10.03 -20.89
N TYR A 177 -1.14 10.28 -20.21
CA TYR A 177 -1.53 9.66 -18.94
C TYR A 177 -2.42 8.43 -19.11
N GLY A 178 -2.73 8.02 -20.36
CA GLY A 178 -3.70 6.96 -20.62
C GLY A 178 -5.11 7.36 -20.19
N PRO A 179 -6.02 6.37 -19.93
CA PRO A 179 -7.43 6.66 -19.59
C PRO A 179 -7.64 7.25 -18.18
N TYR A 180 -6.70 7.03 -17.25
CA TYR A 180 -6.77 7.50 -15.87
C TYR A 180 -5.41 7.92 -15.34
N ALA A 181 -5.42 8.86 -14.37
CA ALA A 181 -4.29 9.23 -13.54
C ALA A 181 -4.70 9.29 -12.07
N ILE A 182 -3.91 8.71 -11.20
CA ILE A 182 -4.04 8.68 -9.75
C ILE A 182 -2.99 9.60 -9.17
N GLY A 183 -3.40 10.73 -8.59
CA GLY A 183 -2.52 11.66 -7.89
C GLY A 183 -2.08 11.09 -6.54
N LEU A 184 -0.83 11.29 -6.16
CA LEU A 184 -0.27 10.90 -4.88
C LEU A 184 0.07 12.13 -4.02
N SER A 185 0.13 11.95 -2.70
CA SER A 185 0.54 12.99 -1.75
C SER A 185 2.01 13.39 -1.84
N GLY A 186 2.76 12.76 -2.74
CA GLY A 186 4.19 12.97 -2.96
C GLY A 186 4.49 13.87 -4.15
N TYR A 187 5.69 14.44 -4.12
CA TYR A 187 6.18 15.39 -5.12
C TYR A 187 7.59 15.02 -5.59
N SER A 188 7.88 15.29 -6.85
CA SER A 188 9.25 15.16 -7.38
C SER A 188 10.21 16.06 -6.58
N LYS A 189 11.41 15.56 -6.30
CA LYS A 189 12.48 16.35 -5.67
C LYS A 189 13.20 17.24 -6.68
N GLU A 190 13.21 16.82 -7.94
CA GLU A 190 13.94 17.48 -9.05
C GLU A 190 13.03 18.46 -9.81
N LEU A 191 11.76 18.10 -10.01
CA LEU A 191 10.82 18.89 -10.79
C LEU A 191 9.86 19.63 -9.84
N THR A 192 10.05 20.94 -9.72
CA THR A 192 9.13 21.80 -8.96
C THR A 192 8.00 22.36 -9.81
N GLU A 193 8.10 22.22 -11.16
CA GLU A 193 7.08 22.54 -12.14
C GLU A 193 7.18 21.56 -13.30
N PHE A 194 6.08 20.95 -13.70
CA PHE A 194 6.01 20.04 -14.84
C PHE A 194 4.60 20.07 -15.46
N ALA A 195 4.54 20.26 -16.79
CA ALA A 195 3.29 20.30 -17.58
C ALA A 195 2.19 21.23 -17.00
N GLY A 196 2.60 22.35 -16.35
CA GLY A 196 1.69 23.30 -15.71
C GLY A 196 1.26 22.93 -14.30
N GLY A 197 1.74 21.82 -13.75
CA GLY A 197 1.57 21.41 -12.36
C GLY A 197 2.81 21.65 -11.51
N ASP A 198 2.70 21.45 -10.21
CA ASP A 198 3.74 21.74 -9.20
C ASP A 198 4.71 20.55 -8.98
N GLY A 199 4.74 19.58 -9.88
CA GLY A 199 5.59 18.40 -9.79
C GLY A 199 5.05 17.32 -8.86
N GLN A 200 3.75 17.30 -8.58
CA GLN A 200 3.08 16.18 -7.92
C GLN A 200 3.31 14.89 -8.71
N ILE A 201 3.63 13.80 -8.04
CA ILE A 201 3.77 12.49 -8.67
C ILE A 201 2.43 11.74 -8.67
N GLY A 202 2.32 10.80 -9.61
CA GLY A 202 1.13 9.95 -9.72
C GLY A 202 1.44 8.57 -10.29
N ILE A 203 0.40 7.74 -10.33
CA ILE A 203 0.35 6.48 -11.06
C ILE A 203 -0.62 6.69 -12.21
N HIS A 204 -0.22 6.40 -13.44
CA HIS A 204 -1.10 6.64 -14.59
C HIS A 204 -0.87 5.63 -15.72
N GLY A 205 -1.81 5.56 -16.66
CA GLY A 205 -1.65 4.82 -17.90
C GLY A 205 -0.61 5.45 -18.83
N THR A 206 -0.59 5.05 -20.09
CA THR A 206 0.38 5.57 -21.05
C THR A 206 -0.06 5.31 -22.50
N ASN A 207 0.26 6.26 -23.40
CA ASN A 207 0.22 6.04 -24.85
C ASN A 207 1.51 5.39 -25.38
N GLU A 208 2.52 5.17 -24.51
CA GLU A 208 3.80 4.54 -24.83
C GLU A 208 3.95 3.18 -24.12
N PRO A 209 3.22 2.12 -24.52
CA PRO A 209 3.26 0.84 -23.82
C PRO A 209 4.65 0.19 -23.82
N ALA A 210 5.51 0.54 -24.78
CA ALA A 210 6.90 0.08 -24.81
C ALA A 210 7.77 0.67 -23.69
N SER A 211 7.31 1.72 -22.99
CA SER A 211 8.01 2.29 -21.82
C SER A 211 7.91 1.42 -20.57
N ILE A 212 6.91 0.55 -20.47
CA ILE A 212 6.71 -0.35 -19.32
C ILE A 212 7.94 -1.22 -19.10
N GLY A 213 8.39 -1.32 -17.85
CA GLY A 213 9.63 -2.01 -17.46
C GLY A 213 10.90 -1.15 -17.58
N GLN A 214 10.78 0.14 -17.93
CA GLN A 214 11.93 1.04 -18.10
C GLN A 214 11.95 2.17 -17.07
N ALA A 215 13.12 2.79 -16.87
CA ALA A 215 13.29 3.98 -16.04
C ALA A 215 13.40 5.21 -16.99
N VAL A 216 12.23 5.76 -17.37
CA VAL A 216 12.13 6.77 -18.45
C VAL A 216 11.12 7.89 -18.15
N SER A 217 10.38 7.83 -17.05
CA SER A 217 9.40 8.86 -16.70
C SER A 217 10.07 10.06 -16.00
N HIS A 218 9.30 11.12 -15.76
CA HIS A 218 9.71 12.31 -15.02
C HIS A 218 9.37 12.21 -13.50
N GLY A 219 9.28 10.99 -12.97
CA GLY A 219 8.98 10.72 -11.57
C GLY A 219 7.68 9.99 -11.32
N CYS A 220 6.70 10.06 -12.22
CA CYS A 220 5.47 9.27 -12.13
C CYS A 220 5.72 7.79 -12.42
N VAL A 221 4.84 6.93 -11.91
CA VAL A 221 4.81 5.49 -12.19
C VAL A 221 3.84 5.25 -13.34
N ARG A 222 4.31 4.67 -14.45
CA ARG A 222 3.46 4.30 -15.59
C ARG A 222 3.08 2.83 -15.51
N VAL A 223 1.81 2.54 -15.70
CA VAL A 223 1.26 1.18 -15.75
C VAL A 223 0.53 0.94 -17.09
N PRO A 224 0.27 -0.32 -17.49
CA PRO A 224 -0.62 -0.62 -18.61
C PRO A 224 -2.00 0.03 -18.44
N ASN A 225 -2.67 0.39 -19.54
CA ASN A 225 -3.95 1.12 -19.50
C ASN A 225 -5.12 0.33 -18.90
N ASP A 226 -5.12 -0.98 -19.03
CA ASP A 226 -6.09 -1.87 -18.37
C ASP A 226 -5.84 -1.94 -16.86
N VAL A 227 -4.57 -1.89 -16.44
CA VAL A 227 -4.18 -1.87 -15.02
C VAL A 227 -4.59 -0.55 -14.36
N ILE A 228 -4.30 0.61 -14.99
CA ILE A 228 -4.71 1.88 -14.40
C ILE A 228 -6.23 2.01 -14.30
N THR A 229 -6.97 1.45 -15.26
CA THR A 229 -8.43 1.40 -15.19
C THR A 229 -8.90 0.58 -13.99
N THR A 230 -8.27 -0.57 -13.74
CA THR A 230 -8.56 -1.40 -12.57
C THR A 230 -8.23 -0.67 -11.28
N LEU A 231 -7.03 -0.07 -11.17
CA LEU A 231 -6.62 0.70 -10.00
C LEU A 231 -7.59 1.85 -9.72
N ALA A 232 -7.90 2.70 -10.71
CA ALA A 232 -8.76 3.87 -10.55
C ALA A 232 -10.20 3.53 -10.11
N THR A 233 -10.68 2.32 -10.44
CA THR A 233 -12.02 1.85 -10.06
C THR A 233 -12.04 1.05 -8.76
N THR A 234 -10.87 0.67 -8.23
CA THR A 234 -10.73 -0.19 -7.04
C THR A 234 -10.27 0.61 -5.82
N VAL A 235 -9.25 1.46 -5.97
CA VAL A 235 -8.65 2.15 -4.83
C VAL A 235 -9.35 3.48 -4.52
N PRO A 236 -9.80 3.71 -3.28
CA PRO A 236 -10.35 5.00 -2.88
C PRO A 236 -9.26 6.05 -2.66
N VAL A 237 -9.64 7.34 -2.66
CA VAL A 237 -8.78 8.42 -2.15
C VAL A 237 -8.43 8.14 -0.70
N GLY A 238 -7.15 8.28 -0.34
CA GLY A 238 -6.59 7.94 0.97
C GLY A 238 -5.89 6.58 1.00
N THR A 239 -6.04 5.73 -0.03
CA THR A 239 -5.31 4.44 -0.11
C THR A 239 -3.81 4.68 0.09
N PRO A 240 -3.15 4.01 1.05
CA PRO A 240 -1.71 4.10 1.24
C PRO A 240 -0.94 3.58 0.03
N VAL A 241 0.19 4.25 -0.25
CA VAL A 241 1.11 3.89 -1.34
C VAL A 241 2.53 3.92 -0.79
N THR A 242 3.20 2.77 -0.79
CA THR A 242 4.61 2.65 -0.39
C THR A 242 5.48 2.51 -1.63
N ILE A 243 6.50 3.37 -1.76
CA ILE A 243 7.47 3.33 -2.88
C ILE A 243 8.87 3.14 -2.31
N HIS A 244 9.58 2.10 -2.72
CA HIS A 244 10.93 1.76 -2.21
C HIS A 244 11.87 1.21 -3.28
#